data_cc1f34f00c0f02422bbd92f422f54c44
#
_entry.id   cc1f34f00c0f02422bbd92f422f54c44
#
_cell.length_a   1.000
_cell.length_b   1.000
_cell.length_c   1.000
_cell.angle_alpha   90.00
_cell.angle_beta   90.00
_cell.angle_gamma   90.00
#
_symmetry.space_group_name_H-M   'P 1'
#
loop_
_entity.id
_entity.type
_entity.pdbx_description
1 polymer ?
#
loop_
_entity_poly.entity_id
_entity_poly.type
_entity_poly.pdbx_seq_one_letter_code
_entity_poly.pdbx_strand_id
1 'polypeptide(L)'
;MLSPPGLMLQQTEALAQKIRLGRIEGCQYGEFIRDNVFGVVNNTFPFFVERVGHQALVQLVEDFLLQHCAMEPEFHHIATEFVQFIQHGTWVNQLDLMVLEYEWIAFSAEIDQARINIESCSDIVYQNPEQYTLSCNPTLHLVELPFEVSSHSIQITDSAPSNYYAVFRNAQHHVVSQKLRPIDVALIQTLQPSYCSSLQTFQQQTEAQLADFDVRLWIQHFTHLGLLNINTLGE
;
A
#
# COMPACT_ATOMS: atom_id res chain seq x y z
N MET A 1 18.94 -18.07 26.20
CA MET A 1 18.83 -19.02 25.07
C MET A 1 20.22 -19.58 24.82
N LEU A 2 20.35 -20.91 24.73
CA LEU A 2 21.63 -21.54 24.38
C LEU A 2 21.83 -21.37 22.87
N SER A 3 22.95 -20.81 22.45
CA SER A 3 23.34 -20.72 21.05
C SER A 3 23.56 -22.12 20.48
N PRO A 4 23.09 -22.42 19.25
CA PRO A 4 23.34 -23.72 18.63
C PRO A 4 24.86 -23.95 18.44
N PRO A 5 25.34 -25.20 18.45
CA PRO A 5 26.75 -25.51 18.24
C PRO A 5 27.25 -24.92 16.92
N GLY A 6 28.46 -24.31 16.95
CA GLY A 6 29.02 -23.59 15.80
C GLY A 6 29.09 -24.42 14.49
N LEU A 7 29.28 -25.74 14.60
CA LEU A 7 29.29 -26.65 13.45
C LEU A 7 27.89 -26.73 12.75
N MET A 8 26.81 -26.71 13.54
CA MET A 8 25.44 -26.69 13.01
C MET A 8 25.11 -25.37 12.32
N LEU A 9 25.54 -24.24 12.87
CA LEU A 9 25.40 -22.93 12.21
C LEU A 9 26.12 -22.89 10.87
N GLN A 10 27.37 -23.34 10.81
CA GLN A 10 28.14 -23.41 9.54
C GLN A 10 27.49 -24.33 8.51
N GLN A 11 26.95 -25.47 8.92
CA GLN A 11 26.25 -26.39 8.01
C GLN A 11 24.93 -25.79 7.51
N THR A 12 24.20 -25.09 8.37
CA THR A 12 22.95 -24.43 8.00
C THR A 12 23.20 -23.26 7.04
N GLU A 13 24.23 -22.46 7.31
CA GLU A 13 24.65 -21.39 6.41
C GLU A 13 25.13 -21.93 5.05
N ALA A 14 25.93 -22.99 5.05
CA ALA A 14 26.39 -23.63 3.81
C ALA A 14 25.23 -24.24 3.01
N LEU A 15 24.23 -24.79 3.69
CA LEU A 15 23.01 -25.30 3.02
C LEU A 15 22.19 -24.15 2.44
N ALA A 16 21.94 -23.11 3.23
CA ALA A 16 21.22 -21.91 2.80
C ALA A 16 21.90 -21.26 1.57
N GLN A 17 23.22 -21.16 1.60
CA GLN A 17 24.01 -20.63 0.48
C GLN A 17 23.94 -21.55 -0.77
N LYS A 18 23.95 -22.87 -0.62
CA LYS A 18 23.78 -23.80 -1.74
C LYS A 18 22.38 -23.71 -2.35
N ILE A 19 21.34 -23.56 -1.52
CA ILE A 19 19.95 -23.36 -1.97
C ILE A 19 19.85 -22.06 -2.75
N ARG A 20 20.37 -20.95 -2.22
CA ARG A 20 20.39 -19.63 -2.88
C ARG A 20 21.14 -19.65 -4.21
N LEU A 21 22.26 -20.36 -4.29
CA LEU A 21 23.06 -20.44 -5.50
C LEU A 21 22.50 -21.43 -6.55
N GLY A 22 21.34 -22.04 -6.31
CA GLY A 22 20.74 -23.02 -7.23
C GLY A 22 21.63 -24.25 -7.47
N ARG A 23 22.65 -24.48 -6.63
CA ARG A 23 23.67 -25.53 -6.80
C ARG A 23 23.23 -26.93 -6.34
N ILE A 24 21.99 -27.05 -5.90
CA ILE A 24 21.40 -28.34 -5.53
C ILE A 24 20.44 -28.73 -6.65
N GLU A 25 20.96 -29.32 -7.71
CA GLU A 25 20.13 -29.99 -8.73
C GLU A 25 19.27 -31.07 -8.05
N GLY A 26 17.97 -31.05 -8.30
CA GLY A 26 17.00 -32.00 -7.72
C GLY A 26 16.68 -31.77 -6.24
N CYS A 27 17.00 -30.62 -5.65
CA CYS A 27 16.56 -30.27 -4.31
C CYS A 27 15.11 -29.79 -4.34
N GLN A 28 14.16 -30.67 -4.04
CA GLN A 28 12.73 -30.36 -3.93
C GLN A 28 12.45 -29.14 -3.04
N TYR A 29 13.27 -28.92 -2.01
CA TYR A 29 13.14 -27.78 -1.11
C TYR A 29 13.50 -26.45 -1.79
N GLY A 30 14.53 -26.42 -2.64
CA GLY A 30 14.89 -25.22 -3.40
C GLY A 30 13.84 -24.85 -4.45
N GLU A 31 13.26 -25.86 -5.13
CA GLU A 31 12.14 -25.67 -6.05
C GLU A 31 10.92 -25.13 -5.30
N PHE A 32 10.58 -25.69 -4.15
CA PHE A 32 9.48 -25.23 -3.31
C PHE A 32 9.62 -23.77 -2.88
N ILE A 33 10.82 -23.34 -2.44
CA ILE A 33 11.06 -21.92 -2.07
C ILE A 33 10.89 -21.01 -3.30
N ARG A 34 11.42 -21.39 -4.44
CA ARG A 34 11.30 -20.62 -5.69
C ARG A 34 9.84 -20.48 -6.11
N ASP A 35 9.09 -21.57 -6.10
CA ASP A 35 7.67 -21.58 -6.44
C ASP A 35 6.84 -20.72 -5.47
N ASN A 36 7.16 -20.77 -4.18
CA ASN A 36 6.50 -19.93 -3.18
C ASN A 36 6.77 -18.44 -3.41
N VAL A 37 8.04 -18.05 -3.59
CA VAL A 37 8.40 -16.64 -3.86
C VAL A 37 7.74 -16.17 -5.15
N PHE A 38 7.82 -16.98 -6.21
CA PHE A 38 7.16 -16.69 -7.48
C PHE A 38 5.65 -16.52 -7.29
N GLY A 39 5.01 -17.43 -6.56
CA GLY A 39 3.58 -17.35 -6.26
C GLY A 39 3.20 -16.09 -5.47
N VAL A 40 3.98 -15.72 -4.46
CA VAL A 40 3.77 -14.47 -3.71
C VAL A 40 3.85 -13.26 -4.63
N VAL A 41 4.93 -13.12 -5.40
CA VAL A 41 5.12 -11.97 -6.30
C VAL A 41 4.03 -11.91 -7.37
N ASN A 42 3.72 -13.05 -8.00
CA ASN A 42 2.70 -13.13 -9.05
C ASN A 42 1.29 -12.76 -8.56
N ASN A 43 0.94 -13.15 -7.34
CA ASN A 43 -0.39 -12.89 -6.80
C ASN A 43 -0.52 -11.50 -6.16
N THR A 44 0.57 -10.96 -5.62
CA THR A 44 0.56 -9.65 -4.96
C THR A 44 0.68 -8.51 -5.96
N PHE A 45 1.40 -8.71 -7.08
CA PHE A 45 1.74 -7.66 -8.05
C PHE A 45 1.29 -7.99 -9.48
N PRO A 46 0.00 -8.25 -9.73
CA PRO A 46 -0.48 -8.71 -11.04
C PRO A 46 -0.24 -7.71 -12.18
N PHE A 47 -0.36 -6.40 -11.95
CA PHE A 47 -0.11 -5.40 -13.00
C PHE A 47 1.38 -5.30 -13.35
N PHE A 48 2.24 -5.35 -12.35
CA PHE A 48 3.68 -5.40 -12.57
C PHE A 48 4.07 -6.65 -13.36
N VAL A 49 3.54 -7.81 -12.98
CA VAL A 49 3.80 -9.09 -13.65
C VAL A 49 3.32 -9.07 -15.10
N GLU A 50 2.14 -8.53 -15.36
CA GLU A 50 1.61 -8.38 -16.74
C GLU A 50 2.54 -7.52 -17.59
N ARG A 51 3.12 -6.46 -17.02
CA ARG A 51 4.00 -5.52 -17.73
C ARG A 51 5.37 -6.08 -18.02
N VAL A 52 6.02 -6.67 -17.03
CA VAL A 52 7.38 -7.23 -17.23
C VAL A 52 7.35 -8.54 -17.99
N GLY A 53 6.26 -9.28 -17.90
CA GLY A 53 6.07 -10.58 -18.54
C GLY A 53 6.72 -11.74 -17.79
N HIS A 54 6.22 -12.92 -18.06
CA HIS A 54 6.59 -14.14 -17.31
C HIS A 54 8.11 -14.43 -17.31
N GLN A 55 8.78 -14.28 -18.45
CA GLN A 55 10.22 -14.61 -18.56
C GLN A 55 11.09 -13.67 -17.72
N ALA A 56 10.79 -12.36 -17.72
CA ALA A 56 11.50 -11.39 -16.91
C ALA A 56 11.19 -11.61 -15.42
N LEU A 57 9.95 -11.92 -15.07
CA LEU A 57 9.57 -12.23 -13.69
C LEU A 57 10.37 -13.42 -13.13
N VAL A 58 10.49 -14.52 -13.88
CA VAL A 58 11.29 -15.69 -13.48
C VAL A 58 12.73 -15.26 -13.18
N GLN A 59 13.33 -14.46 -14.06
CA GLN A 59 14.70 -13.98 -13.86
C GLN A 59 14.81 -13.07 -12.61
N LEU A 60 13.87 -12.16 -12.41
CA LEU A 60 13.86 -11.27 -11.23
C LEU A 60 13.72 -12.06 -9.92
N VAL A 61 12.89 -13.09 -9.89
CA VAL A 61 12.74 -13.97 -8.72
C VAL A 61 14.02 -14.77 -8.46
N GLU A 62 14.69 -15.26 -9.50
CA GLU A 62 15.98 -15.95 -9.36
C GLU A 62 17.06 -15.00 -8.83
N ASP A 63 17.18 -13.80 -9.37
CA ASP A 63 18.12 -12.80 -8.93
C ASP A 63 17.84 -12.36 -7.48
N PHE A 64 16.57 -12.20 -7.11
CA PHE A 64 16.15 -11.94 -5.73
C PHE A 64 16.61 -13.05 -4.80
N LEU A 65 16.33 -14.32 -5.12
CA LEU A 65 16.72 -15.46 -4.28
C LEU A 65 18.25 -15.61 -4.16
N LEU A 66 19.01 -15.22 -5.18
CA LEU A 66 20.46 -15.31 -5.18
C LEU A 66 21.14 -14.18 -4.38
N GLN A 67 20.61 -12.97 -4.45
CA GLN A 67 21.27 -11.75 -3.97
C GLN A 67 20.67 -11.22 -2.67
N HIS A 68 19.37 -11.47 -2.44
CA HIS A 68 18.70 -10.98 -1.25
C HIS A 68 18.78 -12.01 -0.12
N CYS A 69 19.25 -11.56 1.05
CA CYS A 69 19.19 -12.36 2.26
C CYS A 69 17.83 -12.12 2.90
N ALA A 70 16.86 -13.03 2.70
CA ALA A 70 15.57 -12.97 3.39
C ALA A 70 15.81 -12.87 4.91
N MET A 71 15.27 -11.81 5.53
CA MET A 71 15.46 -11.54 6.96
C MET A 71 14.28 -12.03 7.80
N GLU A 72 13.11 -12.15 7.20
CA GLU A 72 11.87 -12.48 7.89
C GLU A 72 11.22 -13.75 7.32
N PRO A 73 10.76 -14.68 8.17
CA PRO A 73 10.18 -15.94 7.71
C PRO A 73 8.71 -15.85 7.24
N GLU A 74 8.05 -14.72 7.44
CA GLU A 74 6.63 -14.57 7.15
C GLU A 74 6.37 -14.19 5.68
N PHE A 75 5.39 -14.83 5.05
CA PHE A 75 5.12 -14.67 3.61
C PHE A 75 4.82 -13.22 3.16
N HIS A 76 4.16 -12.42 4.01
CA HIS A 76 3.89 -11.03 3.67
C HIS A 76 5.15 -10.15 3.63
N HIS A 77 6.22 -10.55 4.33
CA HIS A 77 7.51 -9.88 4.25
C HIS A 77 8.21 -10.14 2.92
N ILE A 78 8.00 -11.32 2.29
CA ILE A 78 8.57 -11.63 0.97
C ILE A 78 8.18 -10.56 -0.06
N ALA A 79 6.91 -10.16 -0.09
CA ALA A 79 6.43 -9.13 -1.01
C ALA A 79 7.15 -7.79 -0.77
N THR A 80 7.28 -7.36 0.48
CA THR A 80 8.00 -6.13 0.85
C THR A 80 9.49 -6.22 0.54
N GLU A 81 10.14 -7.34 0.86
CA GLU A 81 11.56 -7.55 0.58
C GLU A 81 11.84 -7.58 -0.94
N PHE A 82 10.92 -8.16 -1.73
CA PHE A 82 11.04 -8.14 -3.19
C PHE A 82 10.98 -6.72 -3.75
N VAL A 83 10.04 -5.89 -3.28
CA VAL A 83 9.97 -4.46 -3.69
C VAL A 83 11.25 -3.73 -3.32
N GLN A 84 11.76 -3.90 -2.11
CA GLN A 84 13.01 -3.30 -1.66
C GLN A 84 14.20 -3.76 -2.53
N PHE A 85 14.26 -5.04 -2.89
CA PHE A 85 15.29 -5.56 -3.80
C PHE A 85 15.24 -4.86 -5.16
N ILE A 86 14.05 -4.72 -5.75
CA ILE A 86 13.89 -4.03 -7.04
C ILE A 86 14.27 -2.55 -6.93
N GLN A 87 13.88 -1.85 -5.86
CA GLN A 87 14.20 -0.44 -5.60
C GLN A 87 15.71 -0.18 -5.50
N HIS A 88 16.48 -1.11 -4.93
CA HIS A 88 17.93 -0.95 -4.74
C HIS A 88 18.77 -1.27 -5.98
N GLY A 89 18.14 -1.72 -7.06
CA GLY A 89 18.81 -2.11 -8.30
C GLY A 89 18.34 -1.35 -9.53
N THR A 90 18.83 -1.76 -10.69
CA THR A 90 18.41 -1.27 -12.02
C THR A 90 17.72 -2.39 -12.80
N TRP A 91 16.86 -3.13 -12.13
CA TRP A 91 16.24 -4.35 -12.63
C TRP A 91 15.14 -4.09 -13.67
N VAL A 92 14.43 -2.99 -13.49
CA VAL A 92 13.28 -2.59 -14.30
C VAL A 92 13.36 -1.11 -14.64
N ASN A 93 12.56 -0.65 -15.59
CA ASN A 93 12.46 0.78 -15.87
C ASN A 93 11.66 1.51 -14.80
N GLN A 94 11.73 2.84 -14.78
CA GLN A 94 11.09 3.68 -13.76
C GLN A 94 9.57 3.48 -13.69
N LEU A 95 8.92 3.30 -14.84
CA LEU A 95 7.47 3.14 -14.87
C LEU A 95 7.02 1.79 -14.28
N ASP A 96 7.74 0.71 -14.58
CA ASP A 96 7.46 -0.61 -14.00
C ASP A 96 7.73 -0.62 -12.49
N LEU A 97 8.74 0.11 -12.03
CA LEU A 97 8.99 0.31 -10.61
C LEU A 97 7.82 1.05 -9.93
N MET A 98 7.30 2.13 -10.54
CA MET A 98 6.17 2.87 -9.98
C MET A 98 4.89 2.03 -9.93
N VAL A 99 4.68 1.14 -10.90
CA VAL A 99 3.56 0.17 -10.87
C VAL A 99 3.73 -0.81 -9.70
N LEU A 100 4.91 -1.36 -9.52
CA LEU A 100 5.23 -2.26 -8.40
C LEU A 100 5.01 -1.58 -7.05
N GLU A 101 5.48 -0.33 -6.89
CA GLU A 101 5.33 0.46 -5.67
C GLU A 101 3.85 0.77 -5.38
N TYR A 102 3.06 1.07 -6.41
CA TYR A 102 1.62 1.28 -6.27
C TYR A 102 0.92 0.01 -5.75
N GLU A 103 1.21 -1.15 -6.35
CA GLU A 103 0.62 -2.42 -5.91
C GLU A 103 1.08 -2.80 -4.50
N TRP A 104 2.33 -2.47 -4.14
CA TRP A 104 2.81 -2.65 -2.77
C TRP A 104 2.05 -1.75 -1.76
N ILE A 105 1.73 -0.51 -2.12
CA ILE A 105 0.92 0.39 -1.29
C ILE A 105 -0.49 -0.21 -1.10
N ALA A 106 -1.11 -0.73 -2.16
CA ALA A 106 -2.40 -1.41 -2.07
C ALA A 106 -2.34 -2.64 -1.16
N PHE A 107 -1.32 -3.47 -1.32
CA PHE A 107 -1.07 -4.63 -0.47
C PHE A 107 -0.82 -4.22 0.99
N SER A 108 -0.03 -3.18 1.24
CA SER A 108 0.25 -2.69 2.60
C SER A 108 -1.02 -2.20 3.30
N ALA A 109 -1.92 -1.53 2.59
CA ALA A 109 -3.22 -1.12 3.13
C ALA A 109 -4.13 -2.34 3.43
N GLU A 110 -4.02 -3.42 2.64
CA GLU A 110 -4.78 -4.66 2.85
C GLU A 110 -4.38 -5.36 4.15
N ILE A 111 -3.07 -5.51 4.39
CA ILE A 111 -2.53 -6.24 5.54
C ILE A 111 -2.39 -5.38 6.81
N ASP A 112 -2.66 -4.08 6.74
CA ASP A 112 -2.58 -3.18 7.88
C ASP A 112 -3.50 -3.65 9.02
N GLN A 113 -3.00 -3.64 10.25
CA GLN A 113 -3.72 -4.10 11.43
C GLN A 113 -4.63 -3.02 12.04
N ALA A 114 -4.63 -1.81 11.51
CA ALA A 114 -5.48 -0.72 12.00
C ALA A 114 -6.96 -1.10 11.92
N ARG A 115 -7.70 -0.76 12.98
CA ARG A 115 -9.15 -0.94 13.01
C ARG A 115 -9.82 0.22 12.31
N ILE A 116 -10.75 -0.09 11.43
CA ILE A 116 -11.54 0.89 10.70
C ILE A 116 -12.92 0.93 11.36
N ASN A 117 -13.26 2.08 11.94
CA ASN A 117 -14.57 2.28 12.54
C ASN A 117 -15.60 2.62 11.46
N ILE A 118 -16.77 1.99 11.54
CA ILE A 118 -17.91 2.31 10.69
C ILE A 118 -18.80 3.24 11.50
N GLU A 119 -18.56 4.53 11.45
CA GLU A 119 -19.55 5.48 11.92
C GLU A 119 -20.32 6.03 10.72
N SER A 120 -21.63 5.83 10.73
CA SER A 120 -22.51 6.41 9.73
C SER A 120 -22.64 7.91 9.99
N CYS A 121 -22.29 8.70 9.00
CA CYS A 121 -22.52 10.14 9.02
C CYS A 121 -24.05 10.40 9.06
N SER A 122 -24.57 10.67 10.25
CA SER A 122 -25.96 11.09 10.43
C SER A 122 -26.07 12.62 10.37
N ASP A 123 -27.25 13.15 10.04
CA ASP A 123 -27.50 14.61 10.02
C ASP A 123 -27.27 15.27 11.40
N ILE A 124 -27.31 14.50 12.47
CA ILE A 124 -27.05 14.95 13.85
C ILE A 124 -25.62 15.50 14.00
N VAL A 125 -24.65 14.92 13.30
CA VAL A 125 -23.24 15.36 13.29
C VAL A 125 -23.12 16.82 12.87
N TYR A 126 -23.88 17.22 11.86
CA TYR A 126 -23.85 18.59 11.32
C TYR A 126 -24.69 19.59 12.13
N GLN A 127 -25.53 19.12 13.06
CA GLN A 127 -26.27 19.98 13.98
C GLN A 127 -25.40 20.39 15.18
N ASN A 128 -24.41 19.55 15.55
CA ASN A 128 -23.55 19.79 16.72
C ASN A 128 -22.07 19.50 16.34
N PRO A 129 -21.52 20.19 15.33
CA PRO A 129 -20.19 19.84 14.77
C PRO A 129 -19.03 20.03 15.77
N GLU A 130 -19.27 20.81 16.84
CA GLU A 130 -18.30 21.00 17.92
C GLU A 130 -18.08 19.76 18.79
N GLN A 131 -18.99 18.77 18.72
CA GLN A 131 -18.91 17.51 19.48
C GLN A 131 -18.15 16.41 18.74
N TYR A 132 -17.75 16.68 17.49
CA TYR A 132 -17.14 15.69 16.64
C TYR A 132 -15.76 16.10 16.14
N THR A 133 -14.95 15.09 15.88
CA THR A 133 -13.64 15.23 15.22
C THR A 133 -13.68 14.59 13.86
N LEU A 134 -12.90 15.14 12.93
CA LEU A 134 -12.69 14.60 11.59
C LEU A 134 -11.26 14.08 11.47
N SER A 135 -11.11 12.87 10.98
CA SER A 135 -9.80 12.22 10.78
C SER A 135 -9.78 11.43 9.47
N CYS A 136 -8.59 11.16 8.96
CA CYS A 136 -8.42 10.26 7.82
C CYS A 136 -8.52 8.80 8.24
N ASN A 137 -8.88 7.95 7.30
CA ASN A 137 -8.75 6.50 7.45
C ASN A 137 -7.30 6.15 7.84
N PRO A 138 -7.07 5.33 8.87
CA PRO A 138 -5.73 5.03 9.36
C PRO A 138 -4.84 4.30 8.34
N THR A 139 -5.44 3.62 7.35
CA THR A 139 -4.71 2.92 6.28
C THR A 139 -4.54 3.76 5.01
N LEU A 140 -4.82 5.07 5.08
CA LEU A 140 -4.77 5.95 3.92
C LEU A 140 -3.35 6.25 3.47
N HIS A 141 -3.09 6.01 2.19
CA HIS A 141 -1.93 6.47 1.45
C HIS A 141 -2.35 7.42 0.34
N LEU A 142 -1.71 8.60 0.26
CA LEU A 142 -1.85 9.51 -0.86
C LEU A 142 -0.70 9.27 -1.84
N VAL A 143 -1.03 9.02 -3.10
CA VAL A 143 -0.04 8.74 -4.14
C VAL A 143 -0.26 9.60 -5.37
N GLU A 144 0.84 9.96 -6.02
CA GLU A 144 0.87 10.64 -7.31
C GLU A 144 1.43 9.68 -8.35
N LEU A 145 0.63 9.39 -9.39
CA LEU A 145 0.94 8.36 -10.38
C LEU A 145 0.95 8.96 -11.80
N PRO A 146 1.91 8.58 -12.66
CA PRO A 146 1.96 9.01 -14.07
C PRO A 146 0.99 8.20 -14.96
N PHE A 147 0.14 7.36 -14.37
CA PHE A 147 -0.81 6.50 -15.06
C PHE A 147 -2.17 6.55 -14.38
N GLU A 148 -3.19 6.11 -15.09
CA GLU A 148 -4.53 5.92 -14.53
C GLU A 148 -4.73 4.48 -14.06
N VAL A 149 -5.35 4.35 -12.89
CA VAL A 149 -5.68 3.07 -12.27
C VAL A 149 -7.17 2.82 -12.38
N SER A 150 -7.53 1.66 -12.85
CA SER A 150 -8.89 1.12 -12.81
C SER A 150 -8.90 -0.22 -12.05
N SER A 151 -10.07 -0.77 -11.76
CA SER A 151 -10.21 -2.05 -11.05
C SER A 151 -9.53 -3.24 -11.76
N HIS A 152 -9.26 -3.12 -13.07
CA HIS A 152 -8.77 -4.25 -13.88
C HIS A 152 -7.56 -3.92 -14.75
N SER A 153 -7.10 -2.67 -14.76
CA SER A 153 -5.98 -2.27 -15.62
C SER A 153 -5.32 -0.99 -15.17
N ILE A 154 -4.06 -0.84 -15.57
CA ILE A 154 -3.32 0.41 -15.51
C ILE A 154 -3.23 0.95 -16.94
N GLN A 155 -3.62 2.22 -17.12
CA GLN A 155 -3.55 2.91 -18.40
C GLN A 155 -2.45 3.97 -18.36
N ILE A 156 -1.45 3.79 -19.20
CA ILE A 156 -0.35 4.74 -19.35
C ILE A 156 -0.69 5.68 -20.47
N THR A 157 -0.65 6.98 -20.18
CA THR A 157 -0.89 8.04 -21.19
C THR A 157 0.35 8.91 -21.26
N ASP A 158 1.01 8.96 -22.40
CA ASP A 158 2.29 9.66 -22.63
C ASP A 158 2.26 11.17 -22.36
N SER A 159 1.11 11.75 -22.17
CA SER A 159 0.90 13.19 -22.01
C SER A 159 -0.05 13.58 -20.89
N ALA A 160 -0.40 12.66 -20.01
CA ALA A 160 -1.31 12.96 -18.92
C ALA A 160 -0.58 13.72 -17.79
N PRO A 161 -1.23 14.73 -17.18
CA PRO A 161 -0.77 15.28 -15.92
C PRO A 161 -0.79 14.17 -14.87
N SER A 162 0.06 14.32 -13.84
CA SER A 162 0.05 13.40 -12.69
C SER A 162 -1.36 13.20 -12.14
N ASN A 163 -1.71 11.95 -11.86
CA ASN A 163 -2.99 11.60 -11.25
C ASN A 163 -2.79 11.38 -9.76
N TYR A 164 -3.67 11.95 -8.95
CA TYR A 164 -3.66 11.74 -7.50
C TYR A 164 -4.67 10.68 -7.11
N TYR A 165 -4.24 9.77 -6.24
CA TYR A 165 -5.08 8.72 -5.69
C TYR A 165 -4.97 8.64 -4.18
N ALA A 166 -6.11 8.33 -3.53
CA ALA A 166 -6.16 7.82 -2.18
C ALA A 166 -6.27 6.30 -2.25
N VAL A 167 -5.32 5.59 -1.66
CA VAL A 167 -5.34 4.14 -1.53
C VAL A 167 -5.54 3.81 -0.06
N PHE A 168 -6.60 3.08 0.27
CA PHE A 168 -6.96 2.75 1.64
C PHE A 168 -7.83 1.50 1.69
N ARG A 169 -7.92 0.88 2.86
CA ARG A 169 -8.83 -0.23 3.13
C ARG A 169 -10.13 0.31 3.74
N ASN A 170 -11.26 -0.05 3.15
CA ASN A 170 -12.58 0.33 3.69
C ASN A 170 -13.01 -0.62 4.83
N ALA A 171 -14.16 -0.31 5.44
CA ALA A 171 -14.72 -1.08 6.55
C ALA A 171 -15.18 -2.51 6.17
N GLN A 172 -15.34 -2.80 4.88
CA GLN A 172 -15.62 -4.13 4.34
C GLN A 172 -14.33 -4.92 4.02
N HIS A 173 -13.18 -4.42 4.47
CA HIS A 173 -11.85 -4.97 4.22
C HIS A 173 -11.43 -5.01 2.74
N HIS A 174 -12.04 -4.18 1.89
CA HIS A 174 -11.61 -4.03 0.50
C HIS A 174 -10.65 -2.85 0.37
N VAL A 175 -9.59 -3.03 -0.40
CA VAL A 175 -8.71 -1.93 -0.79
C VAL A 175 -9.40 -1.10 -1.89
N VAL A 176 -9.43 0.20 -1.69
CA VAL A 176 -10.04 1.18 -2.59
C VAL A 176 -8.95 2.11 -3.10
N SER A 177 -8.91 2.33 -4.41
CA SER A 177 -8.08 3.34 -5.05
C SER A 177 -8.99 4.42 -5.65
N GLN A 178 -9.15 5.52 -4.91
CA GLN A 178 -10.01 6.63 -5.29
C GLN A 178 -9.20 7.73 -5.97
N LYS A 179 -9.52 8.05 -7.24
CA LYS A 179 -8.92 9.20 -7.93
C LYS A 179 -9.37 10.50 -7.26
N LEU A 180 -8.42 11.41 -7.04
CA LEU A 180 -8.62 12.67 -6.33
C LEU A 180 -8.37 13.87 -7.25
N ARG A 181 -9.08 14.96 -6.99
CA ARG A 181 -8.76 16.27 -7.53
C ARG A 181 -7.64 16.92 -6.68
N PRO A 182 -6.87 17.86 -7.21
CA PRO A 182 -5.86 18.58 -6.41
C PRO A 182 -6.42 19.22 -5.13
N ILE A 183 -7.66 19.71 -5.17
CA ILE A 183 -8.35 20.27 -4.01
C ILE A 183 -8.62 19.21 -2.93
N ASP A 184 -8.97 17.98 -3.34
CA ASP A 184 -9.22 16.89 -2.41
C ASP A 184 -7.93 16.51 -1.67
N VAL A 185 -6.81 16.46 -2.39
CA VAL A 185 -5.48 16.20 -1.81
C VAL A 185 -5.13 17.28 -0.79
N ALA A 186 -5.30 18.57 -1.14
CA ALA A 186 -5.00 19.68 -0.23
C ALA A 186 -5.82 19.59 1.05
N LEU A 187 -7.13 19.32 0.97
CA LEU A 187 -8.00 19.20 2.14
C LEU A 187 -7.64 17.98 3.00
N ILE A 188 -7.36 16.84 2.38
CA ILE A 188 -6.94 15.63 3.09
C ILE A 188 -5.61 15.86 3.82
N GLN A 189 -4.66 16.54 3.19
CA GLN A 189 -3.37 16.88 3.81
C GLN A 189 -3.51 17.76 5.04
N THR A 190 -4.52 18.64 5.11
CA THR A 190 -4.79 19.43 6.33
C THR A 190 -5.28 18.60 7.51
N LEU A 191 -5.78 17.39 7.24
CA LEU A 191 -6.23 16.43 8.26
C LEU A 191 -5.13 15.44 8.69
N GLN A 192 -3.99 15.42 8.01
CA GLN A 192 -2.82 14.60 8.36
C GLN A 192 -1.75 15.41 9.09
N PRO A 193 -0.90 14.83 9.93
CA PRO A 193 -1.12 13.79 10.91
C PRO A 193 -1.08 14.39 12.32
N SER A 194 -1.73 13.84 13.28
CA SER A 194 -1.67 14.14 14.71
C SER A 194 -2.68 15.15 15.25
N TYR A 195 -3.45 15.81 14.44
CA TYR A 195 -4.53 16.67 14.91
C TYR A 195 -5.87 16.09 14.43
N CYS A 196 -6.58 15.41 15.31
CA CYS A 196 -8.02 15.30 15.17
C CYS A 196 -8.56 16.73 15.12
N SER A 197 -8.79 17.24 13.93
CA SER A 197 -9.39 18.57 13.80
C SER A 197 -10.83 18.49 14.24
N SER A 198 -11.28 19.41 15.11
CA SER A 198 -12.69 19.57 15.35
C SER A 198 -13.39 19.75 14.00
N LEU A 199 -14.48 19.03 13.80
CA LEU A 199 -15.27 19.11 12.57
C LEU A 199 -15.69 20.55 12.29
N GLN A 200 -16.10 21.29 13.34
CA GLN A 200 -16.46 22.70 13.26
C GLN A 200 -15.29 23.56 12.77
N THR A 201 -14.11 23.37 13.33
CA THR A 201 -12.92 24.14 12.94
C THR A 201 -12.55 23.90 11.49
N PHE A 202 -12.56 22.64 11.06
CA PHE A 202 -12.28 22.29 9.67
C PHE A 202 -13.29 22.92 8.69
N GLN A 203 -14.59 22.87 9.02
CA GLN A 203 -15.63 23.48 8.19
C GLN A 203 -15.41 25.01 8.08
N GLN A 204 -15.25 25.71 9.21
CA GLN A 204 -15.06 27.17 9.22
C GLN A 204 -13.81 27.61 8.44
N GLN A 205 -12.69 26.89 8.60
CA GLN A 205 -11.46 27.21 7.88
C GLN A 205 -11.60 26.96 6.37
N THR A 206 -12.24 25.87 5.98
CA THR A 206 -12.46 25.55 4.57
C THR A 206 -13.42 26.55 3.90
N GLU A 207 -14.53 26.88 4.54
CA GLU A 207 -15.50 27.88 4.04
C GLU A 207 -14.88 29.28 3.92
N ALA A 208 -14.01 29.65 4.86
CA ALA A 208 -13.30 30.93 4.81
C ALA A 208 -12.28 31.02 3.63
N GLN A 209 -11.71 29.90 3.20
CA GLN A 209 -10.73 29.83 2.13
C GLN A 209 -11.34 29.57 0.75
N LEU A 210 -12.47 28.87 0.71
CA LEU A 210 -13.10 28.33 -0.49
C LEU A 210 -14.60 28.69 -0.52
N ALA A 211 -14.92 29.93 -0.88
CA ALA A 211 -16.27 30.49 -0.77
C ALA A 211 -17.37 29.72 -1.52
N ASP A 212 -17.03 29.06 -2.65
CA ASP A 212 -18.00 28.31 -3.50
C ASP A 212 -17.88 26.80 -3.31
N PHE A 213 -17.20 26.34 -2.25
CA PHE A 213 -16.96 24.91 -2.02
C PHE A 213 -17.92 24.36 -0.96
N ASP A 214 -18.73 23.35 -1.34
CA ASP A 214 -19.61 22.66 -0.40
C ASP A 214 -18.80 21.63 0.43
N VAL A 215 -18.24 22.11 1.54
CA VAL A 215 -17.44 21.30 2.46
C VAL A 215 -18.26 20.18 3.10
N ARG A 216 -19.56 20.40 3.35
CA ARG A 216 -20.45 19.41 3.94
C ARG A 216 -20.64 18.21 2.99
N LEU A 217 -20.94 18.51 1.73
CA LEU A 217 -21.10 17.47 0.70
C LEU A 217 -19.79 16.70 0.49
N TRP A 218 -18.66 17.41 0.53
CA TRP A 218 -17.33 16.81 0.43
C TRP A 218 -17.07 15.84 1.60
N ILE A 219 -17.32 16.23 2.83
CA ILE A 219 -17.16 15.36 4.01
C ILE A 219 -18.10 14.16 3.90
N GLN A 220 -19.37 14.35 3.55
CA GLN A 220 -20.33 13.26 3.38
C GLN A 220 -19.85 12.24 2.32
N HIS A 221 -19.36 12.73 1.19
CA HIS A 221 -18.86 11.86 0.11
C HIS A 221 -17.70 11.00 0.57
N PHE A 222 -16.66 11.61 1.17
CA PHE A 222 -15.46 10.87 1.56
C PHE A 222 -15.65 10.02 2.84
N THR A 223 -16.58 10.38 3.71
CA THR A 223 -16.99 9.52 4.83
C THR A 223 -17.77 8.31 4.32
N HIS A 224 -18.66 8.48 3.35
CA HIS A 224 -19.38 7.37 2.73
C HIS A 224 -18.44 6.38 2.03
N LEU A 225 -17.38 6.86 1.40
CA LEU A 225 -16.32 6.03 0.82
C LEU A 225 -15.45 5.34 1.87
N GLY A 226 -15.47 5.77 3.13
CA GLY A 226 -14.61 5.27 4.19
C GLY A 226 -13.20 5.87 4.19
N LEU A 227 -12.97 6.96 3.45
CA LEU A 227 -11.70 7.68 3.45
C LEU A 227 -11.57 8.60 4.65
N LEU A 228 -12.69 9.17 5.11
CA LEU A 228 -12.77 10.00 6.30
C LEU A 228 -13.58 9.31 7.40
N ASN A 229 -13.18 9.55 8.64
CA ASN A 229 -13.87 9.10 9.85
C ASN A 229 -14.32 10.31 10.65
N ILE A 230 -15.55 10.25 11.16
CA ILE A 230 -16.10 11.23 12.12
C ILE A 230 -16.23 10.49 13.44
N ASN A 231 -15.58 10.99 14.49
CA ASN A 231 -15.61 10.40 15.83
C ASN A 231 -16.14 11.42 16.84
N THR A 232 -16.78 10.96 17.92
CA THR A 232 -17.17 11.81 19.03
C THR A 232 -15.96 12.34 19.80
N LEU A 233 -16.01 13.59 20.25
CA LEU A 233 -14.96 14.19 21.06
C LEU A 233 -14.96 13.47 22.44
N GLY A 234 -13.98 12.58 22.66
CA GLY A 234 -13.81 11.90 23.96
C GLY A 234 -13.73 10.38 23.92
N GLU A 235 -13.74 9.77 22.75
CA GLU A 235 -13.41 8.33 22.57
C GLU A 235 -11.97 8.10 22.12
#